data_82386fd33f6ceaffd168365644fdceef
#
_entry.id   82386fd33f6ceaffd168365644fdceef
#
_cell.length_a   1.000
_cell.length_b   1.000
_cell.length_c   1.000
_cell.angle_alpha   90.00
_cell.angle_beta   90.00
_cell.angle_gamma   90.00
#
_symmetry.space_group_name_H-M   'P 1'
#
loop_
_entity.id
_entity.type
_entity.pdbx_description
1 polymer ?
#
loop_
_entity_poly.entity_id
_entity_poly.type
_entity_poly.pdbx_seq_one_letter_code
_entity_poly.pdbx_strand_id
1 'polypeptide(L)'
;NQGDVVTFRKQGTTVGSISVAASSTAYNTSSDYRLKTAVNYDWDATTRLKQLRPARFKWIADGDDAVFVDGFLAHECEAVPEAITGTKDAMMDEEYQVSAATGDIYTPAIEAVLDEDGVEVTPAVAEVIHSTDVERPEELAEGQQWRETTAAVMGTRSVPDYQGIDQSKLVPLLCKTILELEARIVALETA
;
A
#
# COMPACT_ATOMS: atom_id res chain seq x y z
N ASN A 1 24.87 -15.23 1.08
CA ASN A 1 24.04 -15.04 2.27
C ASN A 1 22.72 -14.42 1.84
N GLN A 2 21.61 -15.02 2.28
CA GLN A 2 20.27 -14.45 2.13
C GLN A 2 20.08 -13.42 3.25
N GLY A 3 19.60 -12.23 2.91
CA GLY A 3 19.31 -11.16 3.87
C GLY A 3 17.89 -10.65 3.72
N ASP A 4 17.23 -10.31 4.84
CA ASP A 4 15.94 -9.64 4.83
C ASP A 4 16.13 -8.16 4.47
N VAL A 5 15.46 -7.70 3.41
CA VAL A 5 15.46 -6.30 2.97
C VAL A 5 14.22 -5.55 3.48
N VAL A 6 13.13 -6.28 3.77
CA VAL A 6 11.93 -5.76 4.43
C VAL A 6 11.50 -6.75 5.50
N THR A 7 11.21 -6.27 6.70
CA THR A 7 10.70 -7.10 7.79
C THR A 7 9.36 -6.54 8.26
N PHE A 8 8.32 -7.35 8.24
CA PHE A 8 7.00 -7.01 8.76
C PHE A 8 6.88 -7.43 10.21
N ARG A 9 6.48 -6.50 11.07
CA ARG A 9 6.33 -6.75 12.51
C ARG A 9 4.94 -6.37 13.00
N LYS A 10 4.42 -7.16 13.94
CA LYS A 10 3.22 -6.83 14.72
C LYS A 10 3.56 -6.91 16.20
N GLN A 11 3.38 -5.82 16.93
CA GLN A 11 3.70 -5.73 18.38
C GLN A 11 5.11 -6.23 18.71
N GLY A 12 6.11 -5.84 17.90
CA GLY A 12 7.50 -6.20 18.10
C GLY A 12 7.91 -7.59 17.56
N THR A 13 6.96 -8.47 17.25
CA THR A 13 7.23 -9.82 16.73
C THR A 13 7.28 -9.79 15.19
N THR A 14 8.31 -10.41 14.61
CA THR A 14 8.38 -10.59 13.15
C THR A 14 7.32 -11.58 12.70
N VAL A 15 6.47 -11.17 11.74
CA VAL A 15 5.40 -11.99 11.18
C VAL A 15 5.63 -12.34 9.71
N GLY A 16 6.60 -11.70 9.06
CA GLY A 16 7.01 -11.98 7.68
C GLY A 16 8.17 -11.12 7.25
N SER A 17 8.75 -11.45 6.10
CA SER A 17 9.83 -10.67 5.48
C SER A 17 9.84 -10.82 3.96
N ILE A 18 10.50 -9.86 3.30
CA ILE A 18 11.01 -10.03 1.93
C ILE A 18 12.51 -10.19 2.05
N SER A 19 13.03 -11.32 1.60
CA SER A 19 14.47 -11.60 1.62
C SER A 19 15.03 -11.80 0.22
N VAL A 20 16.29 -11.42 0.04
CA VAL A 20 16.98 -11.44 -1.24
C VAL A 20 18.25 -12.27 -1.12
N ALA A 21 18.48 -13.12 -2.11
CA ALA A 21 19.74 -13.82 -2.35
C ALA A 21 20.34 -13.35 -3.68
N ALA A 22 21.50 -13.89 -4.06
CA ALA A 22 22.18 -13.46 -5.29
C ALA A 22 21.31 -13.59 -6.56
N SER A 23 20.39 -14.56 -6.60
CA SER A 23 19.57 -14.87 -7.79
C SER A 23 18.09 -15.09 -7.50
N SER A 24 17.62 -14.78 -6.29
CA SER A 24 16.22 -15.02 -5.92
C SER A 24 15.70 -14.03 -4.88
N THR A 25 14.39 -13.83 -4.90
CA THR A 25 13.64 -13.11 -3.88
C THR A 25 12.63 -14.06 -3.25
N ALA A 26 12.48 -14.04 -1.93
CA ALA A 26 11.48 -14.81 -1.21
C ALA A 26 10.57 -13.91 -0.37
N TYR A 27 9.27 -14.22 -0.42
CA TYR A 27 8.25 -13.61 0.43
C TYR A 27 7.92 -14.61 1.54
N ASN A 28 8.35 -14.30 2.75
CA ASN A 28 8.26 -15.22 3.87
C ASN A 28 7.13 -14.84 4.81
N THR A 29 6.37 -15.84 5.24
CA THR A 29 5.39 -15.72 6.32
C THR A 29 5.72 -16.70 7.44
N SER A 30 5.43 -16.34 8.70
CA SER A 30 5.65 -17.24 9.82
C SER A 30 4.79 -18.49 9.71
N SER A 31 5.41 -19.67 9.83
CA SER A 31 4.72 -20.97 9.77
C SER A 31 5.28 -21.98 10.78
N ASP A 32 5.93 -21.51 11.85
CA ASP A 32 6.45 -22.38 12.91
C ASP A 32 5.29 -23.13 13.61
N TYR A 33 5.48 -24.43 13.85
CA TYR A 33 4.46 -25.29 14.49
C TYR A 33 4.10 -24.82 15.90
N ARG A 34 5.03 -24.19 16.62
CA ARG A 34 4.81 -23.63 17.96
C ARG A 34 3.82 -22.46 17.99
N LEU A 35 3.52 -21.89 16.85
CA LEU A 35 2.53 -20.83 16.68
C LEU A 35 1.15 -21.36 16.33
N LYS A 36 0.98 -22.69 16.26
CA LYS A 36 -0.24 -23.34 15.79
C LYS A 36 -0.81 -24.25 16.86
N THR A 37 -2.12 -24.34 16.93
CA THR A 37 -2.85 -25.25 17.80
C THR A 37 -3.98 -25.93 17.04
N ALA A 38 -4.56 -26.99 17.60
CA ALA A 38 -5.68 -27.73 17.02
C ALA A 38 -5.43 -28.19 15.57
N VAL A 39 -4.20 -28.62 15.27
CA VAL A 39 -3.81 -29.07 13.93
C VAL A 39 -4.64 -30.31 13.56
N ASN A 40 -5.39 -30.24 12.46
CA ASN A 40 -6.21 -31.32 11.93
C ASN A 40 -5.82 -31.60 10.48
N TYR A 41 -5.52 -32.85 10.18
CA TYR A 41 -5.20 -33.33 8.82
C TYR A 41 -6.39 -34.02 8.12
N ASP A 42 -7.46 -34.32 8.88
CA ASP A 42 -8.66 -34.98 8.37
C ASP A 42 -9.80 -33.94 8.18
N TRP A 43 -9.84 -33.34 6.99
CA TRP A 43 -10.86 -32.37 6.60
C TRP A 43 -11.16 -32.48 5.09
N ASP A 44 -12.39 -32.21 4.69
CA ASP A 44 -12.88 -32.33 3.31
C ASP A 44 -12.48 -31.09 2.46
N ALA A 45 -11.39 -31.24 1.72
CA ALA A 45 -10.89 -30.19 0.83
C ALA A 45 -11.66 -30.14 -0.49
N THR A 46 -12.06 -31.30 -1.03
CA THR A 46 -12.75 -31.38 -2.33
C THR A 46 -14.07 -30.63 -2.32
N THR A 47 -14.89 -30.80 -1.26
CA THR A 47 -16.16 -30.08 -1.13
C THR A 47 -15.92 -28.55 -0.96
N ARG A 48 -14.90 -28.16 -0.21
CA ARG A 48 -14.53 -26.76 -0.04
C ARG A 48 -14.05 -26.13 -1.34
N LEU A 49 -13.18 -26.84 -2.10
CA LEU A 49 -12.66 -26.36 -3.39
C LEU A 49 -13.79 -26.12 -4.42
N LYS A 50 -14.79 -27.00 -4.46
CA LYS A 50 -15.91 -26.88 -5.41
C LYS A 50 -16.80 -25.65 -5.21
N GLN A 51 -16.66 -24.95 -4.10
CA GLN A 51 -17.35 -23.70 -3.84
C GLN A 51 -16.64 -22.49 -4.44
N LEU A 52 -15.36 -22.62 -4.82
CA LEU A 52 -14.62 -21.56 -5.47
C LEU A 52 -15.05 -21.41 -6.94
N ARG A 53 -15.05 -20.18 -7.42
CA ARG A 53 -15.47 -19.81 -8.77
C ARG A 53 -14.33 -19.08 -9.49
N PRO A 54 -13.38 -19.80 -10.12
CA PRO A 54 -12.38 -19.17 -10.97
C PRO A 54 -13.06 -18.38 -12.08
N ALA A 55 -12.62 -17.16 -12.31
CA ALA A 55 -13.19 -16.25 -13.30
C ALA A 55 -12.09 -15.72 -14.23
N ARG A 56 -12.50 -15.36 -15.44
CA ARG A 56 -11.67 -14.62 -16.40
C ARG A 56 -12.26 -13.24 -16.54
N PHE A 57 -11.42 -12.18 -16.37
CA PHE A 57 -11.86 -10.80 -16.35
C PHE A 57 -10.81 -9.86 -16.94
N LYS A 58 -11.17 -8.60 -17.09
CA LYS A 58 -10.26 -7.50 -17.42
C LYS A 58 -10.27 -6.47 -16.30
N TRP A 59 -9.13 -5.84 -16.05
CA TRP A 59 -9.07 -4.71 -15.13
C TRP A 59 -9.67 -3.46 -15.77
N ILE A 60 -10.57 -2.80 -15.05
CA ILE A 60 -11.20 -1.55 -15.53
C ILE A 60 -10.15 -0.46 -15.73
N ALA A 61 -9.13 -0.40 -14.87
CA ALA A 61 -8.06 0.59 -14.94
C ALA A 61 -7.21 0.50 -16.22
N ASP A 62 -7.15 -0.68 -16.87
CA ASP A 62 -6.37 -0.89 -18.09
C ASP A 62 -7.12 -0.47 -19.38
N GLY A 63 -8.37 -0.01 -19.23
CA GLY A 63 -9.17 0.51 -20.34
C GLY A 63 -9.62 -0.52 -21.37
N ASP A 64 -9.94 -0.06 -22.58
CA ASP A 64 -10.53 -0.90 -23.63
C ASP A 64 -9.56 -1.97 -24.17
N ASP A 65 -8.27 -1.67 -24.19
CA ASP A 65 -7.21 -2.57 -24.67
C ASP A 65 -6.77 -3.61 -23.61
N ALA A 66 -7.41 -3.64 -22.43
CA ALA A 66 -7.11 -4.57 -21.37
C ALA A 66 -7.12 -6.01 -21.86
N VAL A 67 -6.12 -6.79 -21.43
CA VAL A 67 -6.06 -8.24 -21.71
C VAL A 67 -6.86 -9.01 -20.64
N PHE A 68 -7.38 -10.18 -21.04
CA PHE A 68 -8.02 -11.08 -20.08
C PHE A 68 -6.99 -11.70 -19.14
N VAL A 69 -7.32 -11.73 -17.87
CA VAL A 69 -6.56 -12.43 -16.81
C VAL A 69 -7.47 -13.41 -16.10
N ASP A 70 -6.90 -14.50 -15.57
CA ASP A 70 -7.60 -15.49 -14.78
C ASP A 70 -7.37 -15.22 -13.30
N GLY A 71 -8.41 -15.35 -12.48
CA GLY A 71 -8.34 -15.10 -11.06
C GLY A 71 -9.67 -15.36 -10.35
N PHE A 72 -9.89 -14.63 -9.27
CA PHE A 72 -11.09 -14.77 -8.44
C PHE A 72 -11.64 -13.39 -8.10
N LEU A 73 -12.95 -13.32 -7.89
CA LEU A 73 -13.59 -12.20 -7.21
C LEU A 73 -13.56 -12.50 -5.70
N ALA A 74 -12.99 -11.61 -4.90
CA ALA A 74 -12.74 -11.86 -3.48
C ALA A 74 -14.00 -12.32 -2.73
N HIS A 75 -15.15 -11.66 -2.94
CA HIS A 75 -16.40 -12.00 -2.29
C HIS A 75 -17.00 -13.36 -2.74
N GLU A 76 -16.49 -13.98 -3.80
CA GLU A 76 -16.89 -15.33 -4.22
C GLU A 76 -15.97 -16.44 -3.66
N CYS A 77 -14.99 -16.05 -2.83
CA CYS A 77 -14.05 -16.97 -2.19
C CYS A 77 -14.35 -17.20 -0.70
N GLU A 78 -15.58 -16.98 -0.24
CA GLU A 78 -16.00 -17.14 1.16
C GLU A 78 -15.75 -18.54 1.74
N ALA A 79 -15.64 -19.55 0.89
CA ALA A 79 -15.21 -20.88 1.29
C ALA A 79 -13.76 -20.92 1.85
N VAL A 80 -12.94 -19.89 1.58
CA VAL A 80 -11.56 -19.74 2.06
C VAL A 80 -11.40 -18.34 2.66
N PRO A 81 -12.05 -18.05 3.79
CA PRO A 81 -12.09 -16.70 4.36
C PRO A 81 -10.69 -16.17 4.74
N GLU A 82 -9.75 -17.05 5.04
CA GLU A 82 -8.35 -16.71 5.31
C GLU A 82 -7.60 -16.15 4.08
N ALA A 83 -8.17 -16.29 2.87
CA ALA A 83 -7.62 -15.70 1.66
C ALA A 83 -8.14 -14.29 1.37
N ILE A 84 -9.19 -13.85 2.06
CA ILE A 84 -9.89 -12.59 1.75
C ILE A 84 -9.52 -11.51 2.77
N THR A 85 -9.36 -10.29 2.29
CA THR A 85 -9.26 -9.09 3.12
C THR A 85 -10.32 -8.07 2.69
N GLY A 86 -10.76 -7.25 3.65
CA GLY A 86 -11.81 -6.25 3.42
C GLY A 86 -13.22 -6.85 3.40
N THR A 87 -14.21 -6.00 3.24
CA THR A 87 -15.63 -6.35 3.20
C THR A 87 -16.21 -5.94 1.84
N LYS A 88 -17.10 -6.76 1.30
CA LYS A 88 -17.78 -6.45 0.03
C LYS A 88 -18.56 -5.13 0.16
N ASP A 89 -18.41 -4.28 -0.86
CA ASP A 89 -19.06 -2.98 -0.96
C ASP A 89 -18.70 -2.00 0.18
N ALA A 90 -17.57 -2.23 0.87
CA ALA A 90 -17.09 -1.31 1.90
C ALA A 90 -16.66 0.02 1.29
N MET A 91 -16.85 1.09 2.08
CA MET A 91 -16.42 2.45 1.75
C MET A 91 -15.50 2.94 2.86
N MET A 92 -14.55 3.78 2.48
CA MET A 92 -13.65 4.45 3.42
C MET A 92 -13.63 5.95 3.14
N ASP A 93 -13.32 6.72 4.17
CA ASP A 93 -13.10 8.14 4.00
C ASP A 93 -11.65 8.40 3.60
N GLU A 94 -11.47 9.14 2.51
CA GLU A 94 -10.20 9.60 2.00
C GLU A 94 -10.09 11.12 2.16
N GLU A 95 -9.02 11.57 2.79
CA GLU A 95 -8.70 12.99 2.80
C GLU A 95 -8.06 13.39 1.46
N TYR A 96 -8.52 14.50 0.89
CA TYR A 96 -7.94 15.05 -0.32
C TYR A 96 -7.80 16.58 -0.22
N GLN A 97 -6.85 17.12 -0.94
CA GLN A 97 -6.63 18.56 -0.98
C GLN A 97 -7.63 19.24 -1.91
N VAL A 98 -8.44 20.13 -1.34
CA VAL A 98 -9.45 20.93 -2.08
C VAL A 98 -8.77 22.14 -2.71
N SER A 99 -7.91 22.82 -1.97
CA SER A 99 -7.08 23.91 -2.48
C SER A 99 -5.68 23.86 -1.87
N ALA A 100 -4.68 24.20 -2.66
CA ALA A 100 -3.32 24.32 -2.19
C ALA A 100 -3.18 25.49 -1.22
N ALA A 101 -2.13 25.44 -0.39
CA ALA A 101 -1.72 26.60 0.37
C ALA A 101 -1.19 27.68 -0.57
N THR A 102 -1.57 28.96 -0.30
CA THR A 102 -1.04 30.10 -1.04
C THR A 102 -0.27 31.04 -0.12
N GLY A 103 0.60 31.84 -0.72
CA GLY A 103 1.49 32.71 0.03
C GLY A 103 2.18 33.76 -0.82
N ASP A 104 3.08 34.49 -0.19
CA ASP A 104 3.86 35.53 -0.81
C ASP A 104 5.27 35.02 -1.17
N ILE A 105 5.74 35.38 -2.36
CA ILE A 105 7.15 35.29 -2.73
C ILE A 105 7.79 36.64 -2.39
N TYR A 106 8.80 36.62 -1.56
CA TYR A 106 9.43 37.85 -1.09
C TYR A 106 10.95 37.68 -0.97
N THR A 107 11.67 38.80 -1.02
CA THR A 107 13.07 38.91 -0.59
C THR A 107 13.07 39.50 0.83
N PRO A 108 13.65 38.82 1.84
CA PRO A 108 13.66 39.30 3.20
C PRO A 108 14.33 40.66 3.33
N ALA A 109 13.88 41.45 4.31
CA ALA A 109 14.60 42.64 4.72
C ALA A 109 16.01 42.31 5.24
N ILE A 110 16.95 43.20 5.03
CA ILE A 110 18.30 43.13 5.60
C ILE A 110 18.40 44.27 6.60
N GLU A 111 18.78 43.97 7.83
CA GLU A 111 19.01 44.99 8.85
C GLU A 111 20.30 45.73 8.57
N ALA A 112 20.34 47.01 8.97
CA ALA A 112 21.57 47.78 8.90
C ALA A 112 22.66 47.18 9.79
N VAL A 113 23.86 47.08 9.29
CA VAL A 113 25.03 46.68 10.09
C VAL A 113 25.75 47.94 10.55
N LEU A 114 25.91 48.07 11.87
CA LEU A 114 26.65 49.18 12.50
C LEU A 114 28.03 48.66 12.92
N ASP A 115 29.04 49.56 12.88
CA ASP A 115 30.35 49.27 13.46
C ASP A 115 30.38 49.48 15.00
N GLU A 116 31.55 49.32 15.61
CA GLU A 116 31.73 49.44 17.06
C GLU A 116 31.45 50.89 17.58
N ASP A 117 31.49 51.86 16.69
CA ASP A 117 31.24 53.29 16.99
C ASP A 117 29.77 53.67 16.70
N GLY A 118 28.94 52.70 16.26
CA GLY A 118 27.52 52.90 15.93
C GLY A 118 27.30 53.57 14.57
N VAL A 119 28.29 53.59 13.69
CA VAL A 119 28.15 54.11 12.34
C VAL A 119 27.67 53.01 11.40
N GLU A 120 26.69 53.34 10.56
CA GLU A 120 26.13 52.40 9.59
C GLU A 120 27.15 52.04 8.50
N VAL A 121 27.58 50.78 8.45
CA VAL A 121 28.51 50.22 7.45
C VAL A 121 27.81 49.48 6.33
N THR A 122 26.62 48.95 6.58
CA THR A 122 25.75 48.39 5.57
C THR A 122 24.33 48.93 5.77
N PRO A 123 23.72 49.55 4.75
CA PRO A 123 22.40 50.11 4.88
C PRO A 123 21.32 49.00 5.01
N ALA A 124 20.26 49.29 5.73
CA ALA A 124 19.08 48.45 5.77
C ALA A 124 18.42 48.36 4.38
N VAL A 125 17.97 47.19 4.03
CA VAL A 125 17.17 46.97 2.82
C VAL A 125 15.79 46.48 3.26
N ALA A 126 14.74 47.13 2.77
CA ALA A 126 13.37 46.74 3.07
C ALA A 126 12.99 45.40 2.39
N GLU A 127 12.06 44.67 3.01
CA GLU A 127 11.43 43.49 2.36
C GLU A 127 10.82 43.88 1.03
N VAL A 128 10.98 43.04 0.01
CA VAL A 128 10.38 43.22 -1.30
C VAL A 128 9.45 42.04 -1.60
N ILE A 129 8.16 42.29 -1.79
CA ILE A 129 7.20 41.31 -2.20
C ILE A 129 7.19 41.27 -3.73
N HIS A 130 7.40 40.08 -4.29
CA HIS A 130 7.42 39.82 -5.75
C HIS A 130 6.11 39.33 -6.27
N SER A 131 5.42 38.49 -5.51
CA SER A 131 4.08 37.94 -5.84
C SER A 131 3.31 37.65 -4.56
N THR A 132 2.01 37.77 -4.63
CA THR A 132 1.11 37.49 -3.51
C THR A 132 0.10 36.42 -3.92
N ASP A 133 -0.40 35.66 -2.96
CA ASP A 133 -1.46 34.65 -3.13
C ASP A 133 -1.16 33.62 -4.22
N VAL A 134 0.09 33.19 -4.30
CA VAL A 134 0.54 32.14 -5.23
C VAL A 134 0.84 30.85 -4.51
N GLU A 135 0.62 29.72 -5.18
CA GLU A 135 1.09 28.41 -4.69
C GLU A 135 2.62 28.44 -4.58
N ARG A 136 3.16 27.63 -3.67
CA ARG A 136 4.60 27.52 -3.51
C ARG A 136 5.23 26.95 -4.79
N PRO A 137 6.09 27.67 -5.49
CA PRO A 137 6.77 27.16 -6.67
C PRO A 137 7.78 26.08 -6.29
N GLU A 138 8.10 25.20 -7.24
CA GLU A 138 9.14 24.17 -7.06
C GLU A 138 10.51 24.79 -6.86
N GLU A 139 10.79 25.89 -7.57
CA GLU A 139 12.04 26.64 -7.48
C GLU A 139 11.76 28.13 -7.22
N LEU A 140 12.58 28.75 -6.39
CA LEU A 140 12.58 30.18 -6.12
C LEU A 140 13.86 30.81 -6.71
N ALA A 141 13.78 32.06 -7.15
CA ALA A 141 14.96 32.77 -7.57
C ALA A 141 15.92 33.01 -6.38
N GLU A 142 17.18 33.25 -6.70
CA GLU A 142 18.21 33.51 -5.66
C GLU A 142 17.80 34.67 -4.73
N GLY A 143 17.87 34.41 -3.43
CA GLY A 143 17.50 35.37 -2.39
C GLY A 143 16.00 35.50 -2.13
N GLN A 144 15.14 34.82 -2.91
CA GLN A 144 13.71 34.80 -2.65
C GLN A 144 13.32 33.71 -1.66
N GLN A 145 12.25 33.97 -0.91
CA GLN A 145 11.62 33.03 0.02
C GLN A 145 10.11 33.02 -0.25
N TRP A 146 9.46 31.92 0.13
CA TRP A 146 8.02 31.82 0.11
C TRP A 146 7.49 31.76 1.55
N ARG A 147 6.46 32.56 1.82
CA ARG A 147 5.79 32.62 3.11
C ARG A 147 4.30 32.31 2.93
N GLU A 148 3.85 31.22 3.57
CA GLU A 148 2.43 30.87 3.57
C GLU A 148 1.60 31.99 4.21
N THR A 149 0.54 32.40 3.52
CA THR A 149 -0.45 33.36 4.01
C THR A 149 -1.84 32.73 4.14
N THR A 150 -2.14 31.74 3.31
CA THR A 150 -3.39 30.97 3.36
C THR A 150 -3.07 29.48 3.37
N ALA A 151 -3.55 28.77 4.39
CA ALA A 151 -3.32 27.35 4.52
C ALA A 151 -4.10 26.54 3.47
N ALA A 152 -3.56 25.36 3.11
CA ALA A 152 -4.28 24.40 2.29
C ALA A 152 -5.62 24.01 2.93
N VAL A 153 -6.64 23.84 2.11
CA VAL A 153 -7.94 23.33 2.56
C VAL A 153 -8.00 21.85 2.21
N MET A 154 -8.23 21.02 3.24
CA MET A 154 -8.46 19.59 3.08
C MET A 154 -9.97 19.30 3.11
N GLY A 155 -10.40 18.36 2.31
CA GLY A 155 -11.75 17.83 2.30
C GLY A 155 -11.73 16.33 2.51
N THR A 156 -12.89 15.75 2.81
CA THR A 156 -13.06 14.31 2.93
C THR A 156 -14.08 13.85 1.90
N ARG A 157 -13.78 12.73 1.25
CA ARG A 157 -14.71 12.07 0.32
C ARG A 157 -14.81 10.59 0.64
N SER A 158 -15.96 10.00 0.40
CA SER A 158 -16.17 8.57 0.53
C SER A 158 -15.74 7.88 -0.78
N VAL A 159 -14.85 6.91 -0.67
CA VAL A 159 -14.32 6.13 -1.78
C VAL A 159 -14.46 4.63 -1.50
N PRO A 160 -14.50 3.76 -2.52
CA PRO A 160 -14.53 2.32 -2.31
C PRO A 160 -13.30 1.83 -1.52
N ASP A 161 -13.55 1.02 -0.48
CA ASP A 161 -12.52 0.24 0.20
C ASP A 161 -12.51 -1.16 -0.41
N TYR A 162 -11.58 -1.38 -1.34
CA TYR A 162 -11.56 -2.59 -2.16
C TYR A 162 -11.11 -3.82 -1.38
N GLN A 163 -11.81 -4.93 -1.60
CA GLN A 163 -11.38 -6.23 -1.12
C GLN A 163 -10.08 -6.67 -1.79
N GLY A 164 -9.25 -7.40 -1.03
CA GLY A 164 -8.07 -8.09 -1.54
C GLY A 164 -8.20 -9.60 -1.44
N ILE A 165 -7.36 -10.32 -2.19
CA ILE A 165 -7.23 -11.77 -2.11
C ILE A 165 -5.75 -12.17 -2.04
N ASP A 166 -5.40 -13.01 -1.05
CA ASP A 166 -4.12 -13.70 -0.95
C ASP A 166 -4.27 -15.11 -1.53
N GLN A 167 -3.96 -15.26 -2.80
CA GLN A 167 -4.07 -16.54 -3.50
C GLN A 167 -3.14 -17.63 -2.93
N SER A 168 -2.10 -17.28 -2.18
CA SER A 168 -1.21 -18.26 -1.54
C SER A 168 -1.95 -19.13 -0.52
N LYS A 169 -3.04 -18.62 0.06
CA LYS A 169 -3.90 -19.36 0.99
C LYS A 169 -4.72 -20.48 0.33
N LEU A 170 -4.82 -20.47 -0.99
CA LEU A 170 -5.47 -21.53 -1.75
C LEU A 170 -4.56 -22.75 -1.93
N VAL A 171 -3.24 -22.60 -1.80
CA VAL A 171 -2.28 -23.69 -2.02
C VAL A 171 -2.52 -24.90 -1.10
N PRO A 172 -2.71 -24.77 0.23
CA PRO A 172 -3.01 -25.92 1.09
C PRO A 172 -4.30 -26.64 0.71
N LEU A 173 -5.33 -25.88 0.30
CA LEU A 173 -6.60 -26.44 -0.18
C LEU A 173 -6.39 -27.26 -1.46
N LEU A 174 -5.65 -26.73 -2.43
CA LEU A 174 -5.32 -27.44 -3.68
C LEU A 174 -4.52 -28.71 -3.40
N CYS A 175 -3.48 -28.64 -2.55
CA CYS A 175 -2.68 -29.80 -2.18
C CYS A 175 -3.52 -30.90 -1.54
N LYS A 176 -4.37 -30.56 -0.57
CA LYS A 176 -5.24 -31.55 0.08
C LYS A 176 -6.26 -32.14 -0.89
N THR A 177 -6.85 -31.32 -1.77
CA THR A 177 -7.77 -31.80 -2.81
C THR A 177 -7.10 -32.79 -3.76
N ILE A 178 -5.86 -32.54 -4.18
CA ILE A 178 -5.08 -33.45 -5.03
C ILE A 178 -4.89 -34.80 -4.33
N LEU A 179 -4.51 -34.80 -3.05
CA LEU A 179 -4.34 -36.01 -2.24
C LEU A 179 -5.67 -36.81 -2.11
N GLU A 180 -6.80 -36.13 -1.93
CA GLU A 180 -8.12 -36.77 -1.89
C GLU A 180 -8.50 -37.38 -3.24
N LEU A 181 -8.22 -36.70 -4.36
CA LEU A 181 -8.47 -37.19 -5.70
C LEU A 181 -7.59 -38.40 -6.03
N GLU A 182 -6.29 -38.35 -5.66
CA GLU A 182 -5.37 -39.49 -5.82
C GLU A 182 -5.86 -40.72 -5.07
N ALA A 183 -6.26 -40.58 -3.80
CA ALA A 183 -6.81 -41.68 -3.03
C ALA A 183 -8.08 -42.29 -3.67
N ARG A 184 -8.94 -41.44 -4.26
CA ARG A 184 -10.14 -41.94 -5.00
C ARG A 184 -9.77 -42.66 -6.27
N ILE A 185 -8.78 -42.19 -7.02
CA ILE A 185 -8.28 -42.88 -8.23
C ILE A 185 -7.76 -44.27 -7.86
N VAL A 186 -6.86 -44.35 -6.84
CA VAL A 186 -6.33 -45.64 -6.37
C VAL A 186 -7.45 -46.60 -5.97
N ALA A 187 -8.47 -46.13 -5.27
CA ALA A 187 -9.60 -46.95 -4.88
C ALA A 187 -10.41 -47.50 -6.10
N LEU A 188 -10.50 -46.68 -7.18
CA LEU A 188 -11.17 -47.12 -8.42
C LEU A 188 -10.33 -48.12 -9.23
N GLU A 189 -9.00 -47.98 -9.21
CA GLU A 189 -8.08 -48.88 -9.93
C GLU A 189 -7.93 -50.26 -9.25
N THR A 190 -8.22 -50.30 -7.94
CA THR A 190 -8.11 -51.54 -7.12
C THR A 190 -9.43 -52.24 -6.88
N ALA A 191 -10.55 -51.70 -7.39
CA ALA A 191 -11.90 -52.27 -7.28
C ALA A 191 -12.26 -53.19 -8.45
#